data_81624b0fbe3d800dbc9112e4c3eda999
#
_entry.id   81624b0fbe3d800dbc9112e4c3eda999
#
_cell.length_a   1.000
_cell.length_b   1.000
_cell.length_c   1.000
_cell.angle_alpha   90.00
_cell.angle_beta   90.00
_cell.angle_gamma   90.00
#
_symmetry.space_group_name_H-M   'P 1'
#
loop_
_entity.id
_entity.type
_entity.pdbx_description
1 polymer ?
#
loop_
_entity_poly.entity_id
_entity_poly.type
_entity_poly.pdbx_seq_one_letter_code
_entity_poly.pdbx_strand_id
1 'polypeptide(L)'
;MSPTLPSPALPVISYAKLAGGDVEELDRLREVSHTIGFFYLADHGVDTQLRDTLITSAKQIFALPQEQKEEISNLNNRHYRGYSSLGDERTQDKVDWREQLDYSLDRPEPPEGELIERPWRVLEGPNPWPSQIPALKDAVNEYITRLTLIGRTVIEGWAQALHQNDPAFNAQFDAAFEDPSPLLKLVHYPAAESGESEQGVGAHKDTGVVTLLYIEPDSSGLQVETDHGWIDVAPLPDTFVVNIGEQLERATNGYLVATRHRVQPTQAGSERFSFPFFLIPNLDAVLPTFALPAEYAAEARGIGLDCHGERIYDVTGRNSLKSRLRAHPETTAKFNQAIADRLAVV
;
A
#
# COMPACT_ATOMS: atom_id res chain seq x y z
N MET A 1 6.32 -25.65 -29.43
CA MET A 1 5.45 -25.80 -28.26
C MET A 1 5.72 -24.58 -27.39
N SER A 2 4.80 -23.65 -27.31
CA SER A 2 4.92 -22.53 -26.36
C SER A 2 4.89 -23.13 -24.94
N PRO A 3 5.78 -22.70 -24.02
CA PRO A 3 5.73 -23.15 -22.65
C PRO A 3 4.36 -22.73 -22.06
N THR A 4 3.60 -23.69 -21.59
CA THR A 4 2.42 -23.40 -20.74
C THR A 4 2.94 -22.70 -19.50
N LEU A 5 2.56 -21.42 -19.33
CA LEU A 5 2.81 -20.72 -18.08
C LEU A 5 2.22 -21.57 -16.94
N PRO A 6 2.93 -21.73 -15.82
CA PRO A 6 2.36 -22.39 -14.65
C PRO A 6 1.09 -21.64 -14.25
N SER A 7 0.09 -22.37 -13.73
CA SER A 7 -1.12 -21.77 -13.18
C SER A 7 -0.73 -20.70 -12.15
N PRO A 8 -1.31 -19.48 -12.19
CA PRO A 8 -0.93 -18.43 -11.25
C PRO A 8 -1.16 -18.90 -9.79
N ALA A 9 -0.24 -18.53 -8.90
CA ALA A 9 -0.33 -18.90 -7.48
C ALA A 9 -1.55 -18.27 -6.78
N LEU A 10 -2.04 -17.13 -7.30
CA LEU A 10 -3.21 -16.39 -6.81
C LEU A 10 -4.31 -16.37 -7.86
N PRO A 11 -5.59 -16.30 -7.46
CA PRO A 11 -6.71 -16.09 -8.37
C PRO A 11 -6.60 -14.78 -9.15
N VAL A 12 -7.18 -14.77 -10.36
CA VAL A 12 -7.28 -13.57 -11.19
C VAL A 12 -8.70 -13.03 -11.15
N ILE A 13 -8.85 -11.75 -10.84
CA ILE A 13 -10.10 -10.99 -10.81
C ILE A 13 -10.08 -9.97 -11.97
N SER A 14 -11.17 -9.90 -12.74
CA SER A 14 -11.31 -8.92 -13.82
C SER A 14 -11.89 -7.61 -13.31
N TYR A 15 -11.12 -6.53 -13.39
CA TYR A 15 -11.59 -5.18 -13.06
C TYR A 15 -12.82 -4.77 -13.90
N ALA A 16 -12.80 -5.08 -15.20
CA ALA A 16 -13.89 -4.71 -16.10
C ALA A 16 -15.21 -5.37 -15.69
N LYS A 17 -15.17 -6.62 -15.23
CA LYS A 17 -16.35 -7.32 -14.72
C LYS A 17 -16.81 -6.75 -13.38
N LEU A 18 -15.89 -6.46 -12.45
CA LEU A 18 -16.25 -5.80 -11.19
C LEU A 18 -16.94 -4.47 -11.41
N ALA A 19 -16.39 -3.62 -12.28
CA ALA A 19 -16.98 -2.34 -12.65
C ALA A 19 -18.36 -2.48 -13.30
N GLY A 20 -18.61 -3.60 -13.99
CA GLY A 20 -19.89 -3.96 -14.58
C GLY A 20 -20.89 -4.60 -13.60
N GLY A 21 -20.50 -4.86 -12.35
CA GLY A 21 -21.34 -5.53 -11.36
C GLY A 21 -21.63 -7.01 -11.66
N ASP A 22 -20.69 -7.71 -12.31
CA ASP A 22 -20.81 -9.14 -12.62
C ASP A 22 -20.87 -9.96 -11.33
N VAL A 23 -21.98 -10.67 -11.12
CA VAL A 23 -22.26 -11.37 -9.84
C VAL A 23 -21.26 -12.50 -9.57
N GLU A 24 -20.86 -13.24 -10.61
CA GLU A 24 -19.89 -14.31 -10.44
C GLU A 24 -18.51 -13.77 -10.05
N GLU A 25 -18.11 -12.62 -10.60
CA GLU A 25 -16.86 -11.97 -10.27
C GLU A 25 -16.87 -11.33 -8.87
N LEU A 26 -18.02 -10.78 -8.45
CA LEU A 26 -18.21 -10.30 -7.07
C LEU A 26 -18.12 -11.45 -6.05
N ASP A 27 -18.72 -12.60 -6.33
CA ASP A 27 -18.61 -13.80 -5.48
C ASP A 27 -17.17 -14.31 -5.40
N ARG A 28 -16.46 -14.32 -6.53
CA ARG A 28 -15.02 -14.70 -6.55
C ARG A 28 -14.16 -13.71 -5.77
N LEU A 29 -14.44 -12.40 -5.91
CA LEU A 29 -13.75 -11.37 -5.14
C LEU A 29 -13.96 -11.58 -3.63
N ARG A 30 -15.19 -11.84 -3.19
CA ARG A 30 -15.51 -12.14 -1.80
C ARG A 30 -14.76 -13.38 -1.30
N GLU A 31 -14.82 -14.47 -2.04
CA GLU A 31 -14.20 -15.75 -1.67
C GLU A 31 -12.67 -15.63 -1.51
N VAL A 32 -11.97 -15.06 -2.49
CA VAL A 32 -10.52 -14.91 -2.42
C VAL A 32 -10.12 -13.95 -1.30
N SER A 33 -10.91 -12.92 -1.06
CA SER A 33 -10.65 -11.92 -0.02
C SER A 33 -10.90 -12.45 1.40
N HIS A 34 -11.84 -13.39 1.55
CA HIS A 34 -12.08 -14.10 2.80
C HIS A 34 -11.04 -15.17 3.10
N THR A 35 -10.51 -15.85 2.06
CA THR A 35 -9.60 -16.99 2.23
C THR A 35 -8.13 -16.59 2.25
N ILE A 36 -7.68 -15.83 1.26
CA ILE A 36 -6.26 -15.49 1.04
C ILE A 36 -5.99 -13.99 1.24
N GLY A 37 -6.95 -13.11 0.89
CA GLY A 37 -6.77 -11.66 0.94
C GLY A 37 -5.82 -11.10 -0.12
N PHE A 38 -5.41 -11.91 -1.11
CA PHE A 38 -4.52 -11.58 -2.22
C PHE A 38 -5.05 -12.11 -3.55
N PHE A 39 -4.95 -11.32 -4.62
CA PHE A 39 -5.33 -11.72 -5.98
C PHE A 39 -4.62 -10.88 -7.04
N TYR A 40 -4.64 -11.33 -8.29
CA TYR A 40 -4.27 -10.50 -9.43
C TYR A 40 -5.50 -9.75 -9.95
N LEU A 41 -5.34 -8.47 -10.26
CA LEU A 41 -6.37 -7.64 -10.90
C LEU A 41 -5.98 -7.42 -12.35
N ALA A 42 -6.74 -8.00 -13.27
CA ALA A 42 -6.58 -7.85 -14.71
C ALA A 42 -7.59 -6.86 -15.29
N ASP A 43 -7.45 -6.51 -16.57
CA ASP A 43 -8.36 -5.67 -17.35
C ASP A 43 -8.58 -4.26 -16.75
N HIS A 44 -7.61 -3.75 -16.01
CA HIS A 44 -7.71 -2.50 -15.25
C HIS A 44 -7.58 -1.23 -16.11
N GLY A 45 -7.17 -1.35 -17.38
CA GLY A 45 -7.14 -0.25 -18.36
C GLY A 45 -6.15 0.88 -18.05
N VAL A 46 -5.16 0.68 -17.16
CA VAL A 46 -4.07 1.64 -16.98
C VAL A 46 -3.20 1.66 -18.22
N ASP A 47 -2.97 2.87 -18.75
CA ASP A 47 -2.17 3.06 -19.96
C ASP A 47 -0.72 2.55 -19.73
N THR A 48 -0.28 1.69 -20.65
CA THR A 48 1.09 1.16 -20.62
C THR A 48 2.14 2.26 -20.75
N GLN A 49 1.86 3.32 -21.55
CA GLN A 49 2.78 4.44 -21.71
C GLN A 49 2.95 5.22 -20.38
N LEU A 50 1.87 5.44 -19.64
CA LEU A 50 1.92 6.07 -18.31
C LEU A 50 2.79 5.24 -17.36
N ARG A 51 2.54 3.93 -17.31
CA ARG A 51 3.31 2.99 -16.50
C ARG A 51 4.79 2.99 -16.87
N ASP A 52 5.10 2.90 -18.16
CA ASP A 52 6.48 2.87 -18.66
C ASP A 52 7.21 4.20 -18.38
N THR A 53 6.51 5.32 -18.45
CA THR A 53 7.06 6.63 -18.08
C THR A 53 7.40 6.69 -16.60
N LEU A 54 6.51 6.18 -15.74
CA LEU A 54 6.74 6.10 -14.29
C LEU A 54 7.96 5.23 -13.97
N ILE A 55 8.04 4.03 -14.55
CA ILE A 55 9.14 3.08 -14.35
C ILE A 55 10.47 3.68 -14.82
N THR A 56 10.49 4.26 -16.03
CA THR A 56 11.69 4.88 -16.58
C THR A 56 12.16 6.04 -15.70
N SER A 57 11.24 6.89 -15.25
CA SER A 57 11.57 8.00 -14.35
C SER A 57 12.11 7.51 -13.02
N ALA A 58 11.53 6.46 -12.43
CA ALA A 58 12.01 5.85 -11.19
C ALA A 58 13.45 5.32 -11.35
N LYS A 59 13.71 4.57 -12.42
CA LYS A 59 15.07 4.06 -12.71
C LYS A 59 16.08 5.20 -12.88
N GLN A 60 15.70 6.28 -13.55
CA GLN A 60 16.55 7.46 -13.68
C GLN A 60 16.88 8.09 -12.33
N ILE A 61 15.90 8.19 -11.41
CA ILE A 61 16.16 8.76 -10.07
C ILE A 61 17.11 7.88 -9.28
N PHE A 62 16.87 6.57 -9.23
CA PHE A 62 17.74 5.68 -8.45
C PHE A 62 19.16 5.61 -9.02
N ALA A 63 19.35 5.91 -10.31
CA ALA A 63 20.65 6.05 -10.94
C ALA A 63 21.33 7.42 -10.72
N LEU A 64 20.66 8.41 -10.11
CA LEU A 64 21.28 9.70 -9.80
C LEU A 64 22.40 9.54 -8.76
N PRO A 65 23.41 10.44 -8.78
CA PRO A 65 24.38 10.55 -7.69
C PRO A 65 23.66 10.72 -6.33
N GLN A 66 24.23 10.16 -5.27
CA GLN A 66 23.64 10.17 -3.93
C GLN A 66 23.29 11.59 -3.45
N GLU A 67 24.16 12.56 -3.70
CA GLU A 67 23.95 13.97 -3.35
C GLU A 67 22.66 14.54 -3.96
N GLN A 68 22.33 14.16 -5.21
CA GLN A 68 21.10 14.61 -5.87
C GLN A 68 19.84 13.89 -5.34
N LYS A 69 19.96 12.63 -4.93
CA LYS A 69 18.88 11.93 -4.25
C LYS A 69 18.60 12.53 -2.87
N GLU A 70 19.64 12.98 -2.17
CA GLU A 70 19.54 13.63 -0.85
C GLU A 70 18.84 14.99 -0.91
N GLU A 71 18.88 15.71 -2.04
CA GLU A 71 18.10 16.96 -2.22
C GLU A 71 16.60 16.75 -2.01
N ILE A 72 16.09 15.57 -2.37
CA ILE A 72 14.68 15.18 -2.23
C ILE A 72 14.44 14.19 -1.08
N SER A 73 15.35 14.11 -0.12
CA SER A 73 15.26 13.18 1.00
C SER A 73 14.05 13.47 1.90
N ASN A 74 13.46 12.42 2.44
CA ASN A 74 12.44 12.48 3.49
C ASN A 74 12.98 13.13 4.77
N LEU A 75 14.29 13.17 4.96
CA LEU A 75 14.96 13.89 6.05
C LEU A 75 14.96 15.42 5.89
N ASN A 76 14.40 15.93 4.78
CA ASN A 76 14.26 17.37 4.54
C ASN A 76 12.85 17.91 4.82
N ASN A 77 11.90 17.06 5.19
CA ASN A 77 10.54 17.44 5.52
C ASN A 77 9.93 16.58 6.63
N ARG A 78 8.88 17.08 7.27
CA ARG A 78 8.17 16.37 8.36
C ARG A 78 7.11 15.38 7.88
N HIS A 79 6.81 15.36 6.58
CA HIS A 79 5.66 14.66 6.00
C HIS A 79 5.98 13.23 5.57
N TYR A 80 7.23 12.76 5.78
CA TYR A 80 7.71 11.43 5.34
C TYR A 80 7.60 11.26 3.82
N ARG A 81 7.87 12.34 3.05
CA ARG A 81 7.83 12.34 1.58
C ARG A 81 9.22 12.36 1.00
N GLY A 82 9.38 11.73 -0.17
CA GLY A 82 10.62 11.74 -0.93
C GLY A 82 11.50 10.54 -0.70
N TYR A 83 12.80 10.70 -0.90
CA TYR A 83 13.77 9.64 -0.94
C TYR A 83 14.17 9.15 0.46
N SER A 84 14.16 7.83 0.62
CA SER A 84 14.76 7.11 1.73
C SER A 84 15.93 6.28 1.20
N SER A 85 17.10 6.42 1.82
CA SER A 85 18.32 5.73 1.40
C SER A 85 18.26 4.23 1.67
N LEU A 86 19.16 3.48 1.07
CA LEU A 86 19.24 2.04 1.26
C LEU A 86 19.40 1.69 2.75
N GLY A 87 18.43 0.94 3.27
CA GLY A 87 18.45 0.47 4.66
C GLY A 87 17.90 1.46 5.69
N ASP A 88 17.36 2.62 5.29
CA ASP A 88 16.75 3.57 6.23
C ASP A 88 15.43 3.04 6.81
N GLU A 89 14.67 2.27 6.04
CA GLU A 89 13.44 1.67 6.54
C GLU A 89 13.68 0.34 7.27
N ARG A 90 12.81 0.09 8.24
CA ARG A 90 12.86 -1.12 9.06
C ARG A 90 11.48 -1.77 9.15
N THR A 91 11.48 -3.09 9.02
CA THR A 91 10.30 -3.93 9.29
C THR A 91 10.65 -4.91 10.40
N GLN A 92 9.89 -4.91 11.50
CA GLN A 92 10.15 -5.74 12.70
C GLN A 92 11.58 -5.56 13.23
N ASP A 93 12.04 -4.30 13.36
CA ASP A 93 13.36 -3.87 13.84
C ASP A 93 14.56 -4.32 12.98
N LYS A 94 14.31 -5.01 11.86
CA LYS A 94 15.33 -5.40 10.88
C LYS A 94 15.36 -4.45 9.72
N VAL A 95 16.55 -4.21 9.19
CA VAL A 95 16.77 -3.36 8.02
C VAL A 95 16.18 -3.99 6.77
N ASP A 96 15.38 -3.21 6.04
CA ASP A 96 14.89 -3.57 4.71
C ASP A 96 15.93 -3.19 3.65
N TRP A 97 16.32 -4.15 2.82
CA TRP A 97 17.33 -3.91 1.76
C TRP A 97 16.69 -3.29 0.53
N ARG A 98 16.34 -2.03 0.66
CA ARG A 98 15.74 -1.22 -0.41
C ARG A 98 16.02 0.25 -0.22
N GLU A 99 16.00 0.98 -1.31
CA GLU A 99 15.84 2.43 -1.36
C GLU A 99 14.49 2.75 -2.00
N GLN A 100 13.91 3.89 -1.69
CA GLN A 100 12.57 4.21 -2.19
C GLN A 100 12.27 5.70 -2.25
N LEU A 101 11.17 6.00 -2.95
CA LEU A 101 10.55 7.32 -3.00
C LEU A 101 9.09 7.21 -2.58
N ASP A 102 8.68 8.06 -1.65
CA ASP A 102 7.32 8.12 -1.13
C ASP A 102 6.62 9.38 -1.63
N TYR A 103 5.53 9.21 -2.39
CA TYR A 103 4.71 10.28 -2.95
C TYR A 103 3.24 10.11 -2.56
N SER A 104 2.54 11.24 -2.47
CA SER A 104 1.08 11.28 -2.32
C SER A 104 0.54 12.51 -3.06
N LEU A 105 -0.71 12.88 -2.82
CA LEU A 105 -1.24 14.13 -3.32
C LEU A 105 -0.47 15.32 -2.74
N ASP A 106 -0.07 16.27 -3.60
CA ASP A 106 0.51 17.55 -3.16
C ASP A 106 -0.55 18.33 -2.39
N ARG A 107 -0.25 18.68 -1.14
CA ARG A 107 -1.10 19.49 -0.26
C ARG A 107 -0.29 20.58 0.41
N PRO A 108 -0.92 21.68 0.83
CA PRO A 108 -0.26 22.62 1.72
C PRO A 108 0.06 21.96 3.07
N GLU A 109 1.09 22.45 3.74
CA GLU A 109 1.38 22.03 5.12
C GLU A 109 0.21 22.41 6.05
N PRO A 110 -0.24 21.50 6.92
CA PRO A 110 -1.24 21.82 7.92
C PRO A 110 -0.69 22.83 8.94
N PRO A 111 -1.53 23.77 9.43
CA PRO A 111 -1.12 24.69 10.50
C PRO A 111 -0.72 23.95 11.79
N GLU A 112 0.29 24.44 12.50
CA GLU A 112 0.77 23.81 13.75
C GLU A 112 -0.34 23.56 14.78
N GLY A 113 -1.30 24.50 14.90
CA GLY A 113 -2.44 24.33 15.82
C GLY A 113 -3.31 23.13 15.50
N GLU A 114 -3.42 22.74 14.25
CA GLU A 114 -4.19 21.57 13.81
C GLU A 114 -3.52 20.26 14.24
N LEU A 115 -2.19 20.22 14.26
CA LEU A 115 -1.41 19.04 14.65
C LEU A 115 -1.51 18.73 16.16
N ILE A 116 -2.04 19.65 16.96
CA ILE A 116 -2.31 19.42 18.39
C ILE A 116 -3.49 18.43 18.54
N GLU A 117 -4.55 18.64 17.78
CA GLU A 117 -5.77 17.83 17.85
C GLU A 117 -5.73 16.62 16.93
N ARG A 118 -5.14 16.81 15.74
CA ARG A 118 -5.06 15.81 14.66
C ARG A 118 -3.62 15.59 14.22
N PRO A 119 -2.78 14.95 15.07
CA PRO A 119 -1.34 14.81 14.79
C PRO A 119 -1.03 14.04 13.50
N TRP A 120 -1.93 13.18 13.04
CA TRP A 120 -1.78 12.45 11.78
C TRP A 120 -1.82 13.34 10.54
N ARG A 121 -2.34 14.58 10.63
CA ARG A 121 -2.32 15.51 9.52
C ARG A 121 -0.90 15.96 9.15
N VAL A 122 0.09 15.69 9.98
CA VAL A 122 1.51 15.84 9.63
C VAL A 122 1.90 15.04 8.38
N LEU A 123 1.14 14.01 8.03
CA LEU A 123 1.34 13.22 6.82
C LEU A 123 0.91 13.95 5.54
N GLU A 124 0.22 15.09 5.64
CA GLU A 124 -0.13 15.94 4.52
C GLU A 124 0.92 17.01 4.32
N GLY A 125 1.26 17.26 3.06
CA GLY A 125 2.28 18.25 2.72
C GLY A 125 2.70 18.15 1.26
N PRO A 126 3.63 19.04 0.82
CA PRO A 126 4.18 18.99 -0.52
C PRO A 126 5.10 17.78 -0.72
N ASN A 127 5.16 17.31 -1.96
CA ASN A 127 6.16 16.32 -2.36
C ASN A 127 7.47 17.03 -2.79
N PRO A 128 8.64 16.49 -2.42
CA PRO A 128 9.90 16.95 -2.99
C PRO A 128 10.09 16.36 -4.40
N TRP A 129 10.09 17.21 -5.41
CA TRP A 129 10.23 16.80 -6.81
C TRP A 129 11.66 17.00 -7.30
N PRO A 130 12.30 15.97 -7.93
CA PRO A 130 13.64 16.10 -8.49
C PRO A 130 13.59 17.00 -9.73
N SER A 131 14.39 18.05 -9.74
CA SER A 131 14.49 18.98 -10.88
C SER A 131 15.06 18.33 -12.13
N GLN A 132 15.85 17.26 -11.97
CA GLN A 132 16.52 16.52 -13.02
C GLN A 132 15.56 15.69 -13.87
N ILE A 133 14.38 15.34 -13.34
CA ILE A 133 13.41 14.43 -13.99
C ILE A 133 12.01 15.06 -13.93
N PRO A 134 11.75 16.12 -14.69
CA PRO A 134 10.48 16.86 -14.61
C PRO A 134 9.24 16.02 -14.98
N ALA A 135 9.40 15.01 -15.83
CA ALA A 135 8.30 14.13 -16.24
C ALA A 135 7.74 13.28 -15.09
N LEU A 136 8.52 13.08 -14.01
CA LEU A 136 8.09 12.26 -12.88
C LEU A 136 6.84 12.82 -12.21
N LYS A 137 6.77 14.13 -12.00
CA LYS A 137 5.66 14.77 -11.29
C LYS A 137 4.32 14.46 -11.96
N ASP A 138 4.24 14.65 -13.26
CA ASP A 138 3.01 14.44 -14.01
C ASP A 138 2.65 12.94 -14.05
N ALA A 139 3.65 12.07 -14.25
CA ALA A 139 3.44 10.62 -14.25
C ALA A 139 2.95 10.11 -12.89
N VAL A 140 3.53 10.56 -11.78
CA VAL A 140 3.10 10.19 -10.42
C VAL A 140 1.68 10.67 -10.15
N ASN A 141 1.36 11.92 -10.44
CA ASN A 141 0.03 12.49 -10.19
C ASN A 141 -1.07 11.77 -11.00
N GLU A 142 -0.82 11.52 -12.29
CA GLU A 142 -1.77 10.77 -13.13
C GLU A 142 -1.91 9.32 -12.65
N TYR A 143 -0.80 8.66 -12.29
CA TYR A 143 -0.82 7.28 -11.79
C TYR A 143 -1.60 7.17 -10.47
N ILE A 144 -1.36 8.08 -9.51
CA ILE A 144 -2.13 8.15 -8.25
C ILE A 144 -3.62 8.33 -8.55
N THR A 145 -3.98 9.23 -9.48
CA THR A 145 -5.37 9.48 -9.86
C THR A 145 -6.03 8.22 -10.43
N ARG A 146 -5.37 7.53 -11.36
CA ARG A 146 -5.87 6.30 -11.96
C ARG A 146 -6.05 5.18 -10.95
N LEU A 147 -5.04 4.95 -10.12
CA LEU A 147 -5.10 3.88 -9.12
C LEU A 147 -6.09 4.18 -7.99
N THR A 148 -6.32 5.45 -7.67
CA THR A 148 -7.40 5.83 -6.74
C THR A 148 -8.76 5.41 -7.27
N LEU A 149 -9.05 5.65 -8.55
CA LEU A 149 -10.31 5.24 -9.18
C LEU A 149 -10.45 3.71 -9.21
N ILE A 150 -9.40 3.00 -9.61
CA ILE A 150 -9.39 1.53 -9.63
C ILE A 150 -9.60 0.97 -8.23
N GLY A 151 -8.88 1.47 -7.24
CA GLY A 151 -9.01 1.04 -5.85
C GLY A 151 -10.42 1.28 -5.31
N ARG A 152 -11.05 2.43 -5.62
CA ARG A 152 -12.45 2.70 -5.25
C ARG A 152 -13.42 1.68 -5.86
N THR A 153 -13.29 1.36 -7.14
CA THR A 153 -14.13 0.33 -7.78
C THR A 153 -13.96 -1.04 -7.11
N VAL A 154 -12.74 -1.42 -6.72
CA VAL A 154 -12.50 -2.68 -6.00
C VAL A 154 -13.19 -2.66 -4.63
N ILE A 155 -13.11 -1.54 -3.90
CA ILE A 155 -13.75 -1.38 -2.59
C ILE A 155 -15.28 -1.40 -2.71
N GLU A 156 -15.84 -0.74 -3.72
CA GLU A 156 -17.28 -0.79 -4.05
C GLU A 156 -17.69 -2.23 -4.39
N GLY A 157 -16.85 -2.99 -5.11
CA GLY A 157 -17.04 -4.42 -5.35
C GLY A 157 -17.16 -5.24 -4.06
N TRP A 158 -16.31 -5.00 -3.06
CA TRP A 158 -16.46 -5.64 -1.75
C TRP A 158 -17.75 -5.24 -1.03
N ALA A 159 -18.15 -3.96 -1.07
CA ALA A 159 -19.39 -3.53 -0.48
C ALA A 159 -20.60 -4.24 -1.12
N GLN A 160 -20.62 -4.37 -2.44
CA GLN A 160 -21.66 -5.11 -3.17
C GLN A 160 -21.63 -6.61 -2.82
N ALA A 161 -20.45 -7.25 -2.87
CA ALA A 161 -20.27 -8.66 -2.57
C ALA A 161 -20.63 -9.05 -1.12
N LEU A 162 -20.56 -8.07 -0.19
CA LEU A 162 -20.96 -8.20 1.20
C LEU A 162 -22.38 -7.67 1.47
N HIS A 163 -23.16 -7.43 0.40
CA HIS A 163 -24.58 -7.01 0.46
C HIS A 163 -24.83 -5.72 1.26
N GLN A 164 -23.91 -4.74 1.18
CA GLN A 164 -24.08 -3.45 1.82
C GLN A 164 -25.07 -2.57 1.02
N ASN A 165 -26.31 -2.57 1.44
CA ASN A 165 -27.38 -1.82 0.78
C ASN A 165 -27.96 -0.68 1.65
N ASP A 166 -27.38 -0.43 2.83
CA ASP A 166 -27.80 0.66 3.71
C ASP A 166 -27.31 2.01 3.14
N PRO A 167 -28.23 2.94 2.81
CA PRO A 167 -27.84 4.26 2.33
C PRO A 167 -26.96 5.06 3.31
N ALA A 168 -27.13 4.85 4.62
CA ALA A 168 -26.30 5.53 5.63
C ALA A 168 -24.87 4.97 5.62
N PHE A 169 -24.69 3.66 5.48
CA PHE A 169 -23.39 3.04 5.28
C PHE A 169 -22.71 3.58 4.01
N ASN A 170 -23.41 3.57 2.87
CA ASN A 170 -22.87 4.02 1.61
C ASN A 170 -22.43 5.49 1.67
N ALA A 171 -23.25 6.38 2.24
CA ALA A 171 -22.89 7.79 2.38
C ALA A 171 -21.65 8.00 3.27
N GLN A 172 -21.53 7.26 4.37
CA GLN A 172 -20.37 7.34 5.26
C GLN A 172 -19.11 6.76 4.61
N PHE A 173 -19.29 5.68 3.87
CA PHE A 173 -18.23 5.02 3.13
C PHE A 173 -17.69 5.93 2.01
N ASP A 174 -18.58 6.52 1.20
CA ASP A 174 -18.22 7.47 0.15
C ASP A 174 -17.48 8.69 0.71
N ALA A 175 -17.98 9.25 1.81
CA ALA A 175 -17.34 10.38 2.47
C ALA A 175 -15.91 10.07 2.96
N ALA A 176 -15.63 8.82 3.35
CA ALA A 176 -14.28 8.41 3.74
C ALA A 176 -13.29 8.46 2.57
N PHE A 177 -13.76 8.36 1.32
CA PHE A 177 -12.93 8.37 0.12
C PHE A 177 -13.14 9.59 -0.77
N GLU A 178 -13.89 10.60 -0.36
CA GLU A 178 -14.11 11.84 -1.12
C GLU A 178 -12.79 12.60 -1.30
N ASP A 179 -11.97 12.66 -0.25
CA ASP A 179 -10.64 13.28 -0.26
C ASP A 179 -9.61 12.34 0.37
N PRO A 180 -9.22 11.26 -0.33
CA PRO A 180 -8.33 10.24 0.21
C PRO A 180 -6.90 10.75 0.41
N SER A 181 -6.13 10.04 1.22
CA SER A 181 -4.70 10.28 1.45
C SER A 181 -3.86 9.11 0.92
N PRO A 182 -3.85 8.85 -0.40
CA PRO A 182 -3.14 7.73 -0.98
C PRO A 182 -1.64 7.87 -0.82
N LEU A 183 -0.94 6.74 -0.90
CA LEU A 183 0.50 6.69 -0.90
C LEU A 183 0.98 5.85 -2.09
N LEU A 184 1.87 6.41 -2.89
CA LEU A 184 2.60 5.67 -3.91
C LEU A 184 4.06 5.58 -3.49
N LYS A 185 4.61 4.37 -3.49
CA LYS A 185 6.04 4.15 -3.35
C LYS A 185 6.65 3.73 -4.68
N LEU A 186 7.79 4.29 -5.02
CA LEU A 186 8.67 3.78 -6.06
C LEU A 186 9.81 3.09 -5.33
N VAL A 187 9.96 1.77 -5.49
CA VAL A 187 10.89 0.98 -4.68
C VAL A 187 11.90 0.29 -5.55
N HIS A 188 13.17 0.44 -5.20
CA HIS A 188 14.31 -0.25 -5.80
C HIS A 188 14.96 -1.16 -4.76
N TYR A 189 15.11 -2.42 -5.12
CA TYR A 189 15.86 -3.42 -4.38
C TYR A 189 17.14 -3.71 -5.18
N PRO A 190 18.28 -3.12 -4.80
CA PRO A 190 19.54 -3.37 -5.49
C PRO A 190 20.00 -4.81 -5.28
N ALA A 191 20.89 -5.28 -6.15
CA ALA A 191 21.52 -6.57 -5.97
C ALA A 191 22.20 -6.64 -4.60
N ALA A 192 21.92 -7.71 -3.85
CA ALA A 192 22.57 -7.97 -2.57
C ALA A 192 23.66 -9.02 -2.73
N GLU A 193 24.85 -8.79 -2.16
CA GLU A 193 25.86 -9.84 -2.02
C GLU A 193 25.43 -10.81 -0.90
N SER A 194 25.95 -12.03 -0.95
CA SER A 194 25.59 -13.06 0.05
C SER A 194 25.93 -12.60 1.47
N GLY A 195 24.90 -12.46 2.29
CA GLY A 195 25.00 -12.06 3.70
C GLY A 195 24.86 -10.57 3.99
N GLU A 196 24.68 -9.72 2.98
CA GLU A 196 24.47 -8.27 3.20
C GLU A 196 23.05 -7.95 3.72
N SER A 197 22.06 -8.79 3.41
CA SER A 197 20.69 -8.56 3.82
C SER A 197 19.96 -9.84 4.17
N GLU A 198 19.14 -9.76 5.23
CA GLU A 198 18.24 -10.86 5.64
C GLU A 198 16.85 -10.75 4.98
N GLN A 199 16.47 -9.56 4.50
CA GLN A 199 15.13 -9.31 3.93
C GLN A 199 15.14 -8.12 2.95
N GLY A 200 14.34 -8.22 1.89
CA GLY A 200 13.97 -7.05 1.07
C GLY A 200 12.95 -6.20 1.81
N VAL A 201 11.88 -6.83 2.33
CA VAL A 201 10.92 -6.28 3.30
C VAL A 201 10.50 -7.39 4.25
N GLY A 202 10.54 -7.11 5.55
CA GLY A 202 10.10 -8.06 6.58
C GLY A 202 8.61 -8.40 6.48
N ALA A 203 8.20 -9.50 7.12
CA ALA A 203 6.82 -9.94 7.12
C ALA A 203 5.90 -8.93 7.83
N HIS A 204 4.90 -8.40 7.12
CA HIS A 204 3.98 -7.37 7.60
C HIS A 204 2.58 -7.51 7.00
N LYS A 205 1.64 -6.73 7.50
CA LYS A 205 0.34 -6.41 6.90
C LYS A 205 0.33 -4.94 6.51
N ASP A 206 -0.43 -4.59 5.47
CA ASP A 206 -0.60 -3.19 5.07
C ASP A 206 -1.62 -2.48 5.96
N THR A 207 -1.28 -1.28 6.39
CA THR A 207 -2.12 -0.49 7.31
C THR A 207 -3.37 0.10 6.65
N GLY A 208 -3.37 0.27 5.31
CA GLY A 208 -4.45 0.92 4.55
C GLY A 208 -5.72 0.05 4.39
N VAL A 209 -6.47 0.36 3.34
CA VAL A 209 -7.69 -0.39 2.96
C VAL A 209 -7.38 -1.40 1.87
N VAL A 210 -6.71 -0.97 0.81
CA VAL A 210 -6.31 -1.82 -0.32
C VAL A 210 -4.98 -1.35 -0.88
N THR A 211 -4.15 -2.30 -1.26
CA THR A 211 -2.89 -2.07 -1.97
C THR A 211 -3.01 -2.60 -3.40
N LEU A 212 -2.58 -1.80 -4.37
CA LEU A 212 -2.42 -2.19 -5.77
C LEU A 212 -0.92 -2.14 -6.08
N LEU A 213 -0.31 -3.31 -6.26
CA LEU A 213 1.12 -3.45 -6.46
C LEU A 213 1.43 -3.81 -7.90
N TYR A 214 2.13 -2.93 -8.62
CA TYR A 214 2.77 -3.30 -9.87
C TYR A 214 4.19 -3.81 -9.60
N ILE A 215 4.53 -4.94 -10.22
CA ILE A 215 5.85 -5.58 -10.17
C ILE A 215 6.33 -5.72 -11.61
N GLU A 216 7.57 -5.32 -11.90
CA GLU A 216 8.14 -5.53 -13.22
C GLU A 216 8.21 -7.02 -13.59
N PRO A 217 8.06 -7.34 -14.89
CA PRO A 217 8.29 -8.69 -15.40
C PRO A 217 9.65 -9.24 -14.94
N ASP A 218 9.77 -10.56 -14.82
CA ASP A 218 10.98 -11.26 -14.40
C ASP A 218 11.48 -10.97 -12.97
N SER A 219 10.73 -10.18 -12.21
CA SER A 219 10.99 -9.95 -10.79
C SER A 219 10.52 -11.12 -9.91
N SER A 220 11.21 -11.36 -8.81
CA SER A 220 10.88 -12.39 -7.83
C SER A 220 10.95 -11.86 -6.41
N GLY A 221 10.61 -12.70 -5.43
CA GLY A 221 10.82 -12.43 -4.01
C GLY A 221 9.59 -12.01 -3.22
N LEU A 222 8.46 -11.61 -3.86
CA LEU A 222 7.21 -11.41 -3.12
C LEU A 222 6.68 -12.77 -2.65
N GLN A 223 6.38 -12.86 -1.36
CA GLN A 223 5.78 -14.05 -0.75
C GLN A 223 4.57 -13.66 0.11
N VAL A 224 3.54 -14.49 0.06
CA VAL A 224 2.31 -14.35 0.84
C VAL A 224 2.17 -15.54 1.79
N GLU A 225 1.78 -15.28 3.03
CA GLU A 225 1.56 -16.30 4.04
C GLU A 225 0.18 -16.96 3.84
N THR A 226 0.16 -18.28 3.88
CA THR A 226 -1.06 -19.09 3.82
C THR A 226 -1.05 -20.11 4.95
N ASP A 227 -2.14 -20.82 5.16
CA ASP A 227 -2.21 -21.93 6.14
C ASP A 227 -1.21 -23.06 5.85
N HIS A 228 -0.67 -23.09 4.61
CA HIS A 228 0.33 -24.08 4.18
C HIS A 228 1.76 -23.53 4.14
N GLY A 229 1.97 -22.31 4.64
CA GLY A 229 3.25 -21.60 4.63
C GLY A 229 3.32 -20.51 3.57
N TRP A 230 4.54 -20.05 3.29
CA TRP A 230 4.79 -18.97 2.35
C TRP A 230 4.71 -19.45 0.91
N ILE A 231 3.96 -18.75 0.07
CA ILE A 231 3.89 -18.99 -1.38
C ILE A 231 4.54 -17.83 -2.14
N ASP A 232 5.27 -18.15 -3.20
CA ASP A 232 5.85 -17.15 -4.10
C ASP A 232 4.77 -16.56 -5.02
N VAL A 233 4.78 -15.23 -5.16
CA VAL A 233 3.88 -14.49 -6.06
C VAL A 233 4.70 -13.91 -7.19
N ALA A 234 4.65 -14.54 -8.35
CA ALA A 234 5.30 -14.06 -9.57
C ALA A 234 4.48 -12.94 -10.22
N PRO A 235 5.12 -11.96 -10.88
CA PRO A 235 4.39 -10.97 -11.68
C PRO A 235 3.63 -11.67 -12.82
N LEU A 236 2.38 -11.26 -13.03
CA LEU A 236 1.57 -11.67 -14.17
C LEU A 236 1.47 -10.46 -15.12
N PRO A 237 1.71 -10.62 -16.43
CA PRO A 237 1.67 -9.52 -17.38
C PRO A 237 0.36 -8.73 -17.30
N ASP A 238 0.46 -7.41 -17.37
CA ASP A 238 -0.67 -6.47 -17.35
C ASP A 238 -1.66 -6.67 -16.20
N THR A 239 -1.15 -7.00 -15.01
CA THR A 239 -1.94 -7.10 -13.79
C THR A 239 -1.32 -6.32 -12.64
N PHE A 240 -2.15 -5.97 -11.66
CA PHE A 240 -1.70 -5.64 -10.32
C PHE A 240 -1.83 -6.86 -9.40
N VAL A 241 -0.89 -7.02 -8.47
CA VAL A 241 -1.14 -7.81 -7.27
C VAL A 241 -1.92 -6.92 -6.31
N VAL A 242 -3.07 -7.39 -5.86
CA VAL A 242 -3.94 -6.64 -4.93
C VAL A 242 -4.03 -7.37 -3.61
N ASN A 243 -3.93 -6.60 -2.53
CA ASN A 243 -4.15 -7.13 -1.18
C ASN A 243 -4.98 -6.20 -0.31
N ILE A 244 -5.64 -6.81 0.66
CA ILE A 244 -6.43 -6.14 1.69
C ILE A 244 -5.51 -5.62 2.79
N GLY A 245 -5.83 -4.42 3.28
CA GLY A 245 -5.17 -3.83 4.43
C GLY A 245 -5.95 -3.99 5.74
N GLU A 246 -5.27 -3.76 6.87
CA GLU A 246 -5.80 -3.96 8.22
C GLU A 246 -7.06 -3.13 8.53
N GLN A 247 -7.23 -1.95 7.90
CA GLN A 247 -8.43 -1.14 8.12
C GLN A 247 -9.68 -1.78 7.51
N LEU A 248 -9.58 -2.44 6.36
CA LEU A 248 -10.69 -3.17 5.77
C LEU A 248 -10.96 -4.48 6.52
N GLU A 249 -9.91 -5.20 6.94
CA GLU A 249 -10.06 -6.35 7.84
C GLU A 249 -10.85 -5.96 9.09
N ARG A 250 -10.48 -4.84 9.72
CA ARG A 250 -11.20 -4.30 10.88
C ARG A 250 -12.66 -3.94 10.55
N ALA A 251 -12.90 -3.21 9.45
CA ALA A 251 -14.22 -2.77 9.06
C ALA A 251 -15.19 -3.94 8.79
N THR A 252 -14.68 -5.09 8.39
CA THR A 252 -15.42 -6.33 8.14
C THR A 252 -15.37 -7.32 9.33
N ASN A 253 -14.93 -6.87 10.49
CA ASN A 253 -14.78 -7.71 11.69
C ASN A 253 -13.93 -8.98 11.43
N GLY A 254 -12.92 -8.89 10.55
CA GLY A 254 -12.07 -10.01 10.20
C GLY A 254 -12.68 -11.03 9.25
N TYR A 255 -13.78 -10.69 8.57
CA TYR A 255 -14.31 -11.53 7.49
C TYR A 255 -13.42 -11.47 6.25
N LEU A 256 -13.09 -10.26 5.77
CA LEU A 256 -12.04 -10.07 4.79
C LEU A 256 -10.69 -10.04 5.54
N VAL A 257 -9.67 -10.66 4.97
CA VAL A 257 -8.41 -10.88 5.68
C VAL A 257 -7.27 -10.04 5.11
N ALA A 258 -6.61 -9.28 5.98
CA ALA A 258 -5.32 -8.71 5.70
C ALA A 258 -4.25 -9.76 5.97
N THR A 259 -3.55 -10.18 4.91
CA THR A 259 -2.62 -11.31 4.98
C THR A 259 -1.19 -10.82 5.06
N ARG A 260 -0.40 -11.49 5.92
CA ARG A 260 1.03 -11.19 6.04
C ARG A 260 1.75 -11.54 4.75
N HIS A 261 2.62 -10.63 4.35
CA HIS A 261 3.45 -10.80 3.17
C HIS A 261 4.84 -10.23 3.41
N ARG A 262 5.80 -10.63 2.60
CA ARG A 262 7.20 -10.23 2.71
C ARG A 262 7.88 -10.18 1.35
N VAL A 263 9.04 -9.56 1.30
CA VAL A 263 9.91 -9.58 0.12
C VAL A 263 11.25 -10.19 0.52
N GLN A 264 11.64 -11.25 -0.17
CA GLN A 264 12.95 -11.87 -0.03
C GLN A 264 14.03 -10.94 -0.57
N PRO A 265 15.27 -11.01 -0.07
CA PRO A 265 16.39 -10.27 -0.65
C PRO A 265 16.56 -10.61 -2.12
N THR A 266 17.00 -9.64 -2.91
CA THR A 266 17.43 -9.86 -4.30
C THR A 266 18.66 -10.76 -4.34
N GLN A 267 18.78 -11.54 -5.40
CA GLN A 267 19.96 -12.38 -5.62
C GLN A 267 21.13 -11.54 -6.15
N ALA A 268 22.35 -12.02 -5.97
CA ALA A 268 23.53 -11.38 -6.52
C ALA A 268 23.40 -11.19 -8.05
N GLY A 269 23.66 -9.96 -8.50
CA GLY A 269 23.57 -9.59 -9.91
C GLY A 269 22.15 -9.35 -10.44
N SER A 270 21.11 -9.39 -9.58
CA SER A 270 19.75 -9.03 -9.96
C SER A 270 19.24 -7.85 -9.13
N GLU A 271 18.45 -6.99 -9.75
CA GLU A 271 17.73 -5.90 -9.08
C GLU A 271 16.23 -6.06 -9.29
N ARG A 272 15.43 -5.40 -8.47
CA ARG A 272 13.99 -5.44 -8.56
C ARG A 272 13.42 -4.05 -8.37
N PHE A 273 12.40 -3.72 -9.18
CA PHE A 273 11.57 -2.54 -8.99
C PHE A 273 10.13 -2.94 -8.69
N SER A 274 9.49 -2.21 -7.79
CA SER A 274 8.09 -2.39 -7.49
C SER A 274 7.43 -1.06 -7.14
N PHE A 275 6.12 -0.98 -7.41
CA PHE A 275 5.36 0.28 -7.35
C PHE A 275 4.06 0.04 -6.56
N PRO A 276 4.15 -0.13 -5.23
CA PRO A 276 2.96 -0.29 -4.42
C PRO A 276 2.22 1.04 -4.26
N PHE A 277 0.93 1.01 -4.57
CA PHE A 277 -0.01 2.08 -4.31
C PHE A 277 -0.96 1.64 -3.20
N PHE A 278 -1.01 2.44 -2.15
CA PHE A 278 -1.88 2.22 -1.00
C PHE A 278 -3.05 3.19 -1.06
N LEU A 279 -4.26 2.70 -1.22
CA LEU A 279 -5.43 3.54 -1.06
C LEU A 279 -5.78 3.66 0.42
N ILE A 280 -5.56 4.85 0.92
CA ILE A 280 -5.82 5.24 2.30
C ILE A 280 -6.97 6.25 2.26
N PRO A 281 -8.04 6.05 3.05
CA PRO A 281 -9.11 7.04 3.17
C PRO A 281 -8.61 8.40 3.63
N ASN A 282 -9.48 9.38 3.71
CA ASN A 282 -9.20 10.64 4.41
C ASN A 282 -8.64 10.35 5.80
N LEU A 283 -7.61 11.07 6.22
CA LEU A 283 -6.91 10.78 7.48
C LEU A 283 -7.81 10.96 8.72
N ASP A 284 -8.81 11.82 8.65
CA ASP A 284 -9.78 12.02 9.73
C ASP A 284 -10.94 11.00 9.68
N ALA A 285 -11.03 10.19 8.63
CA ALA A 285 -12.13 9.26 8.46
C ALA A 285 -12.08 8.10 9.46
N VAL A 286 -13.27 7.69 9.87
CA VAL A 286 -13.57 6.40 10.50
C VAL A 286 -14.33 5.57 9.48
N LEU A 287 -13.76 4.44 9.05
CA LEU A 287 -14.48 3.53 8.16
C LEU A 287 -15.69 2.94 8.87
N PRO A 288 -16.88 2.95 8.23
CA PRO A 288 -18.05 2.29 8.79
C PRO A 288 -17.82 0.78 8.90
N THR A 289 -18.39 0.16 9.94
CA THR A 289 -18.35 -1.30 10.08
C THR A 289 -19.40 -1.91 9.14
N PHE A 290 -19.00 -2.93 8.39
CA PHE A 290 -19.87 -3.67 7.49
C PHE A 290 -20.92 -4.47 8.29
N ALA A 291 -22.18 -4.30 7.96
CA ALA A 291 -23.27 -5.11 8.49
C ALA A 291 -23.32 -6.44 7.71
N LEU A 292 -22.52 -7.41 8.16
CA LEU A 292 -22.41 -8.69 7.47
C LEU A 292 -23.70 -9.52 7.59
N PRO A 293 -24.14 -10.21 6.52
CA PRO A 293 -25.12 -11.28 6.61
C PRO A 293 -24.74 -12.31 7.69
N ALA A 294 -25.75 -12.94 8.33
CA ALA A 294 -25.53 -13.83 9.47
C ALA A 294 -24.54 -14.98 9.15
N GLU A 295 -24.60 -15.50 7.93
CA GLU A 295 -23.69 -16.53 7.42
C GLU A 295 -22.24 -16.05 7.38
N TYR A 296 -21.97 -14.84 6.88
CA TYR A 296 -20.62 -14.26 6.83
C TYR A 296 -20.13 -13.82 8.21
N ALA A 297 -21.05 -13.29 9.04
CA ALA A 297 -20.73 -12.91 10.41
C ALA A 297 -20.28 -14.12 11.26
N ALA A 298 -20.83 -15.31 10.99
CA ALA A 298 -20.44 -16.54 11.67
C ALA A 298 -19.01 -17.01 11.33
N GLU A 299 -18.49 -16.61 10.18
CA GLU A 299 -17.14 -16.94 9.71
C GLU A 299 -16.12 -15.83 10.00
N ALA A 300 -16.57 -14.67 10.48
CA ALA A 300 -15.70 -13.55 10.80
C ALA A 300 -14.78 -13.88 11.98
N ARG A 301 -13.49 -13.60 11.83
CA ARG A 301 -12.42 -13.97 12.78
C ARG A 301 -12.30 -12.99 13.95
N GLY A 302 -13.05 -11.88 13.94
CA GLY A 302 -12.97 -10.80 14.91
C GLY A 302 -11.82 -9.83 14.62
N ILE A 303 -11.80 -8.72 15.38
CA ILE A 303 -10.76 -7.69 15.24
C ILE A 303 -9.54 -8.12 16.06
N GLY A 304 -8.43 -8.37 15.38
CA GLY A 304 -7.15 -8.67 15.99
C GLY A 304 -6.32 -7.43 16.34
N LEU A 305 -5.10 -7.68 16.75
CA LEU A 305 -4.03 -6.69 16.82
C LEU A 305 -3.33 -6.58 15.46
N ASP A 306 -2.60 -5.48 15.24
CA ASP A 306 -1.75 -5.34 14.06
C ASP A 306 -0.57 -6.34 14.09
N CYS A 307 0.22 -6.38 13.02
CA CYS A 307 1.36 -7.30 12.93
C CYS A 307 2.49 -7.04 13.95
N HIS A 308 2.40 -5.96 14.73
CA HIS A 308 3.31 -5.62 15.83
C HIS A 308 2.70 -5.88 17.22
N GLY A 309 1.49 -6.44 17.28
CA GLY A 309 0.78 -6.70 18.54
C GLY A 309 0.12 -5.46 19.14
N GLU A 310 -0.09 -4.41 18.34
CA GLU A 310 -0.71 -3.17 18.79
C GLU A 310 -2.16 -3.03 18.28
N ARG A 311 -2.89 -2.15 18.94
CA ARG A 311 -4.28 -1.84 18.57
C ARG A 311 -4.36 -1.23 17.17
N ILE A 312 -5.32 -1.69 16.37
CA ILE A 312 -5.77 -1.03 15.15
C ILE A 312 -6.84 -0.01 15.55
N TYR A 313 -6.56 1.27 15.31
CA TYR A 313 -7.46 2.36 15.64
C TYR A 313 -8.60 2.47 14.61
N ASP A 314 -9.70 3.10 15.01
CA ASP A 314 -10.83 3.42 14.15
C ASP A 314 -10.52 4.59 13.20
N VAL A 315 -9.79 5.61 13.66
CA VAL A 315 -9.38 6.76 12.84
C VAL A 315 -8.23 6.36 11.93
N THR A 316 -8.42 6.53 10.63
CA THR A 316 -7.46 6.20 9.57
C THR A 316 -6.07 6.78 9.82
N GLY A 317 -6.00 8.08 10.10
CA GLY A 317 -4.75 8.79 10.26
C GLY A 317 -3.90 8.31 11.44
N ARG A 318 -4.54 7.80 12.52
CA ARG A 318 -3.80 7.22 13.65
C ARG A 318 -2.99 6.00 13.24
N ASN A 319 -3.58 5.10 12.45
CA ASN A 319 -2.88 3.91 11.95
C ASN A 319 -1.77 4.30 10.99
N SER A 320 -2.04 5.21 10.06
CA SER A 320 -1.06 5.69 9.09
C SER A 320 0.12 6.37 9.77
N LEU A 321 -0.12 7.25 10.74
CA LEU A 321 0.95 7.92 11.48
C LEU A 321 1.77 6.93 12.32
N LYS A 322 1.12 6.03 13.04
CA LYS A 322 1.78 4.97 13.82
C LYS A 322 2.77 4.17 12.96
N SER A 323 2.35 3.78 11.75
CA SER A 323 3.19 3.06 10.80
C SER A 323 4.40 3.90 10.36
N ARG A 324 4.20 5.20 10.06
CA ARG A 324 5.29 6.09 9.63
C ARG A 324 6.31 6.38 10.72
N LEU A 325 5.87 6.61 11.94
CA LEU A 325 6.74 6.84 13.09
C LEU A 325 7.71 5.68 13.31
N ARG A 326 7.25 4.45 13.10
CA ARG A 326 8.09 3.24 13.24
C ARG A 326 9.01 3.01 12.05
N ALA A 327 8.49 3.18 10.83
CA ALA A 327 9.25 2.88 9.62
C ALA A 327 10.38 3.89 9.37
N HIS A 328 10.25 5.14 9.83
CA HIS A 328 11.19 6.22 9.59
C HIS A 328 11.70 6.86 10.90
N PRO A 329 12.50 6.16 11.71
CA PRO A 329 12.91 6.63 13.04
C PRO A 329 13.74 7.92 12.98
N GLU A 330 14.55 8.12 11.95
CA GLU A 330 15.38 9.33 11.81
C GLU A 330 14.55 10.58 11.49
N THR A 331 13.61 10.49 10.55
CA THR A 331 12.66 11.57 10.26
C THR A 331 11.80 11.88 11.48
N THR A 332 11.37 10.83 12.20
CA THR A 332 10.61 10.96 13.45
C THR A 332 11.40 11.73 14.49
N ALA A 333 12.64 11.34 14.77
CA ALA A 333 13.51 12.00 15.74
C ALA A 333 13.79 13.46 15.37
N LYS A 334 13.96 13.73 14.06
CA LYS A 334 14.28 15.09 13.58
C LYS A 334 13.09 16.05 13.66
N PHE A 335 11.89 15.61 13.31
CA PHE A 335 10.75 16.50 13.09
C PHE A 335 9.51 16.21 13.94
N ASN A 336 9.30 14.95 14.32
CA ASN A 336 8.01 14.47 14.85
C ASN A 336 8.12 13.80 16.22
N GLN A 337 9.26 13.93 16.93
CA GLN A 337 9.47 13.30 18.24
C GLN A 337 8.39 13.68 19.25
N ALA A 338 8.01 14.97 19.31
CA ALA A 338 6.96 15.43 20.21
C ALA A 338 5.57 14.84 19.90
N ILE A 339 5.32 14.48 18.63
CA ILE A 339 4.11 13.76 18.22
C ILE A 339 4.19 12.30 18.67
N ALA A 340 5.34 11.65 18.44
CA ALA A 340 5.58 10.28 18.86
C ALA A 340 5.43 10.09 20.38
N ASP A 341 6.03 10.98 21.17
CA ASP A 341 5.95 10.95 22.63
C ASP A 341 4.50 11.07 23.14
N ARG A 342 3.68 11.92 22.51
CA ARG A 342 2.26 12.06 22.86
C ARG A 342 1.43 10.81 22.53
N LEU A 343 1.74 10.15 21.42
CA LEU A 343 1.03 8.93 21.01
C LEU A 343 1.43 7.71 21.83
N ALA A 344 2.65 7.66 22.36
CA ALA A 344 3.12 6.59 23.24
C ALA A 344 2.44 6.59 24.62
N VAL A 345 1.81 7.71 25.01
CA VAL A 345 1.14 7.89 26.33
C VAL A 345 -0.36 7.61 26.26
N VAL A 346 -0.94 7.44 25.05
CA VAL A 346 -2.38 7.21 24.78
C VAL A 346 -2.63 5.79 24.26
#